data_b8fc20b7f5e1409538c8f3b58c10117f
#
_entry.id   b8fc20b7f5e1409538c8f3b58c10117f
#
_cell.length_a   1.000
_cell.length_b   1.000
_cell.length_c   1.000
_cell.angle_alpha   90.00
_cell.angle_beta   90.00
_cell.angle_gamma   90.00
#
_symmetry.space_group_name_H-M   'P 1'
#
loop_
_entity.id
_entity.type
_entity.pdbx_description
1 polymer ?
#
loop_
_entity_poly.entity_id
_entity_poly.type
_entity_poly.pdbx_seq_one_letter_code
_entity_poly.pdbx_strand_id
1 'polypeptide(L)'
;MKMNYWQPKLELMERSELEVLQLKRLKSIAEKVYNSVPFYRNKFKEAGVSPDDIKSLNDLSKLPTTRKQNLRENYPFGLFAVPVDKVVRVHASSGTTGKPTVVGYTARDIETWSDLMARDFVMAGVRKGDIFQNAVNYGFFTGGLGVHYGIERMGAMAVPSGVGNTSRQLEIMMDFGVTVLHCTPSYALYLAETAKANGVVDKLKLRIGCFGAEPWSDEARKELEEALNIKAYDSYGLSEMMGPGVAFECQEQNGLHIWEDHFLIEILDNNEQPCAPGEPGELVVTSLTKEAMPLIRYHTGDVTYIMEEKCSCGRTSRKLHRFLGRADDMLIVRGINVFPSQIEDVLVSIPEIGNYFQVVVDRKKHGLDEISIQVELKDEAFTGELADLARIRKITEDKLKSVLNVRSRIELVEKGSIPRTAGKSKKVVDLRDVYAKDERAKGKS
;
A
#
# COMPACT_ATOMS: atom_id res chain seq x y z
N MET A 1 -22.55 13.92 10.71
CA MET A 1 -21.62 14.90 10.11
C MET A 1 -21.98 15.13 8.65
N LYS A 2 -21.87 16.35 8.11
CA LYS A 2 -22.13 16.57 6.67
C LYS A 2 -20.96 15.97 5.90
N MET A 3 -21.21 14.93 5.10
CA MET A 3 -20.17 14.31 4.24
C MET A 3 -19.71 15.31 3.19
N ASN A 4 -18.40 15.41 3.00
CA ASN A 4 -17.80 16.28 2.02
C ASN A 4 -17.31 15.47 0.83
N TYR A 5 -17.50 16.02 -0.37
CA TYR A 5 -17.05 15.46 -1.63
C TYR A 5 -16.24 16.51 -2.39
N TRP A 6 -15.13 16.09 -3.00
CA TRP A 6 -14.32 16.97 -3.85
C TRP A 6 -14.93 17.13 -5.23
N GLN A 7 -15.35 16.01 -5.82
CA GLN A 7 -16.01 15.95 -7.13
C GLN A 7 -17.35 15.19 -7.03
N PRO A 8 -18.40 15.80 -6.43
CA PRO A 8 -19.64 15.10 -6.11
C PRO A 8 -20.27 14.33 -7.28
N LYS A 9 -20.20 14.90 -8.50
CA LYS A 9 -20.74 14.27 -9.72
C LYS A 9 -20.08 12.93 -10.06
N LEU A 10 -18.81 12.75 -9.70
CA LEU A 10 -18.05 11.52 -9.95
C LEU A 10 -18.11 10.58 -8.76
N GLU A 11 -17.99 11.12 -7.55
CA GLU A 11 -17.99 10.33 -6.31
C GLU A 11 -19.34 9.71 -5.98
N LEU A 12 -20.45 10.30 -6.48
CA LEU A 12 -21.83 9.87 -6.28
C LEU A 12 -22.49 9.40 -7.58
N MET A 13 -21.72 9.14 -8.63
CA MET A 13 -22.25 8.71 -9.92
C MET A 13 -22.93 7.36 -9.81
N GLU A 14 -24.13 7.24 -10.39
CA GLU A 14 -24.87 5.97 -10.41
C GLU A 14 -24.07 4.88 -11.15
N ARG A 15 -24.19 3.64 -10.71
CA ARG A 15 -23.41 2.52 -11.21
C ARG A 15 -23.49 2.36 -12.72
N SER A 16 -24.68 2.48 -13.29
CA SER A 16 -24.91 2.39 -14.75
C SER A 16 -24.20 3.50 -15.53
N GLU A 17 -24.19 4.72 -15.01
CA GLU A 17 -23.49 5.85 -15.65
C GLU A 17 -21.97 5.67 -15.56
N LEU A 18 -21.50 5.18 -14.41
CA LEU A 18 -20.07 4.89 -14.20
C LEU A 18 -19.59 3.80 -15.17
N GLU A 19 -20.34 2.73 -15.39
CA GLU A 19 -19.98 1.66 -16.32
C GLU A 19 -19.92 2.15 -17.77
N VAL A 20 -20.81 3.04 -18.17
CA VAL A 20 -20.74 3.69 -19.51
C VAL A 20 -19.47 4.54 -19.62
N LEU A 21 -19.15 5.31 -18.59
CA LEU A 21 -17.91 6.11 -18.55
C LEU A 21 -16.66 5.23 -18.59
N GLN A 22 -16.63 4.16 -17.80
CA GLN A 22 -15.53 3.19 -17.76
C GLN A 22 -15.32 2.52 -19.12
N LEU A 23 -16.39 2.05 -19.78
CA LEU A 23 -16.27 1.43 -21.09
C LEU A 23 -15.73 2.41 -22.14
N LYS A 24 -16.21 3.64 -22.14
CA LYS A 24 -15.70 4.69 -23.03
C LYS A 24 -14.21 4.94 -22.81
N ARG A 25 -13.78 5.04 -21.55
CA ARG A 25 -12.38 5.27 -21.18
C ARG A 25 -11.51 4.05 -21.51
N LEU A 26 -12.00 2.83 -21.26
CA LEU A 26 -11.32 1.58 -21.59
C LEU A 26 -11.03 1.47 -23.09
N LYS A 27 -12.02 1.74 -23.94
CA LYS A 27 -11.83 1.75 -25.40
C LYS A 27 -10.77 2.74 -25.82
N SER A 28 -10.87 3.97 -25.32
CA SER A 28 -9.92 5.04 -25.65
C SER A 28 -8.48 4.70 -25.23
N ILE A 29 -8.30 4.12 -24.01
CA ILE A 29 -6.96 3.79 -23.52
C ILE A 29 -6.38 2.57 -24.24
N ALA A 30 -7.21 1.55 -24.56
CA ALA A 30 -6.79 0.39 -25.33
C ALA A 30 -6.34 0.79 -26.74
N GLU A 31 -7.10 1.63 -27.44
CA GLU A 31 -6.73 2.20 -28.74
C GLU A 31 -5.41 2.99 -28.64
N LYS A 32 -5.27 3.84 -27.61
CA LYS A 32 -4.07 4.64 -27.40
C LYS A 32 -2.82 3.75 -27.24
N VAL A 33 -2.85 2.77 -26.33
CA VAL A 33 -1.67 1.90 -26.10
C VAL A 33 -1.38 1.01 -27.30
N TYR A 34 -2.40 0.51 -28.00
CA TYR A 34 -2.24 -0.29 -29.21
C TYR A 34 -1.52 0.50 -30.31
N ASN A 35 -1.90 1.77 -30.52
CA ASN A 35 -1.33 2.61 -31.56
C ASN A 35 0.05 3.16 -31.20
N SER A 36 0.30 3.49 -29.92
CA SER A 36 1.49 4.26 -29.50
C SER A 36 2.57 3.41 -28.84
N VAL A 37 2.25 2.22 -28.27
CA VAL A 37 3.19 1.43 -27.50
C VAL A 37 3.45 0.08 -28.17
N PRO A 38 4.64 -0.15 -28.78
CA PRO A 38 4.97 -1.40 -29.46
C PRO A 38 4.76 -2.65 -28.62
N PHE A 39 5.10 -2.60 -27.33
CA PHE A 39 4.86 -3.69 -26.38
C PHE A 39 3.39 -4.13 -26.36
N TYR A 40 2.46 -3.19 -26.20
CA TYR A 40 1.02 -3.51 -26.16
C TYR A 40 0.52 -3.98 -27.52
N ARG A 41 0.95 -3.35 -28.63
CA ARG A 41 0.58 -3.79 -29.97
C ARG A 41 0.94 -5.26 -30.22
N ASN A 42 2.12 -5.67 -29.78
CA ASN A 42 2.57 -7.06 -29.92
C ASN A 42 1.74 -7.99 -29.04
N LYS A 43 1.55 -7.63 -27.77
CA LYS A 43 0.74 -8.39 -26.81
C LYS A 43 -0.71 -8.59 -27.28
N PHE A 44 -1.34 -7.55 -27.83
CA PHE A 44 -2.69 -7.65 -28.40
C PHE A 44 -2.72 -8.61 -29.59
N LYS A 45 -1.72 -8.54 -30.49
CA LYS A 45 -1.61 -9.48 -31.63
C LYS A 45 -1.38 -10.92 -31.18
N GLU A 46 -0.52 -11.13 -30.18
CA GLU A 46 -0.27 -12.46 -29.60
C GLU A 46 -1.54 -13.07 -28.98
N ALA A 47 -2.36 -12.23 -28.32
CA ALA A 47 -3.65 -12.63 -27.76
C ALA A 47 -4.77 -12.77 -28.81
N GLY A 48 -4.52 -12.39 -30.07
CA GLY A 48 -5.53 -12.43 -31.13
C GLY A 48 -6.68 -11.44 -30.95
N VAL A 49 -6.44 -10.32 -30.24
CA VAL A 49 -7.44 -9.30 -29.92
C VAL A 49 -7.03 -7.93 -30.46
N SER A 50 -8.01 -7.08 -30.67
CA SER A 50 -7.85 -5.69 -31.08
C SER A 50 -8.66 -4.76 -30.17
N PRO A 51 -8.40 -3.45 -30.15
CA PRO A 51 -9.26 -2.49 -29.43
C PRO A 51 -10.73 -2.54 -29.84
N ASP A 52 -11.01 -2.91 -31.11
CA ASP A 52 -12.37 -3.02 -31.63
C ASP A 52 -13.18 -4.20 -31.05
N ASP A 53 -12.51 -5.16 -30.43
CA ASP A 53 -13.15 -6.31 -29.80
C ASP A 53 -13.75 -5.97 -28.42
N ILE A 54 -13.43 -4.81 -27.88
CA ILE A 54 -13.98 -4.32 -26.62
C ILE A 54 -15.39 -3.75 -26.84
N LYS A 55 -16.43 -4.53 -26.54
CA LYS A 55 -17.83 -4.13 -26.66
C LYS A 55 -18.47 -3.83 -25.31
N SER A 56 -17.98 -4.46 -24.24
CA SER A 56 -18.45 -4.35 -22.88
C SER A 56 -17.28 -4.34 -21.89
N LEU A 57 -17.52 -4.06 -20.61
CA LEU A 57 -16.49 -4.16 -19.55
C LEU A 57 -16.03 -5.61 -19.33
N ASN A 58 -16.88 -6.60 -19.62
CA ASN A 58 -16.52 -8.02 -19.51
C ASN A 58 -15.42 -8.43 -20.50
N ASP A 59 -15.24 -7.69 -21.58
CA ASP A 59 -14.19 -7.94 -22.57
C ASP A 59 -12.80 -7.54 -22.07
N LEU A 60 -12.71 -6.91 -20.88
CA LEU A 60 -11.43 -6.62 -20.23
C LEU A 60 -10.60 -7.89 -20.02
N SER A 61 -11.24 -9.00 -19.69
CA SER A 61 -10.58 -10.30 -19.48
C SER A 61 -9.88 -10.85 -20.71
N LYS A 62 -10.27 -10.42 -21.93
CA LYS A 62 -9.62 -10.81 -23.21
C LYS A 62 -8.30 -10.07 -23.44
N LEU A 63 -8.10 -8.93 -22.78
CA LEU A 63 -6.90 -8.11 -22.95
C LEU A 63 -5.69 -8.72 -22.25
N PRO A 64 -4.49 -8.56 -22.85
CA PRO A 64 -3.27 -9.09 -22.24
C PRO A 64 -2.94 -8.42 -20.92
N THR A 65 -2.34 -9.17 -20.01
CA THR A 65 -1.87 -8.67 -18.72
C THR A 65 -0.50 -8.02 -18.81
N THR A 66 -0.23 -7.12 -17.86
CA THR A 66 1.06 -6.46 -17.68
C THR A 66 1.62 -6.81 -16.30
N ARG A 67 2.92 -7.15 -16.24
CA ARG A 67 3.61 -7.47 -14.99
C ARG A 67 4.83 -6.57 -14.80
N LYS A 68 5.31 -6.46 -13.58
CA LYS A 68 6.49 -5.63 -13.22
C LYS A 68 7.72 -5.93 -14.08
N GLN A 69 7.89 -7.19 -14.48
CA GLN A 69 8.97 -7.61 -15.38
C GLN A 69 8.88 -6.88 -16.74
N ASN A 70 7.66 -6.70 -17.28
CA ASN A 70 7.48 -6.01 -18.56
C ASN A 70 7.90 -4.53 -18.48
N LEU A 71 7.72 -3.87 -17.34
CA LEU A 71 8.21 -2.50 -17.14
C LEU A 71 9.74 -2.44 -17.17
N ARG A 72 10.41 -3.44 -16.56
CA ARG A 72 11.87 -3.54 -16.55
C ARG A 72 12.47 -3.84 -17.93
N GLU A 73 11.82 -4.70 -18.69
CA GLU A 73 12.23 -5.06 -20.05
C GLU A 73 12.10 -3.88 -21.03
N ASN A 74 11.15 -3.00 -20.78
CA ASN A 74 10.90 -1.79 -21.57
C ASN A 74 11.51 -0.51 -20.95
N TYR A 75 12.48 -0.66 -20.04
CA TYR A 75 13.20 0.46 -19.41
C TYR A 75 13.98 1.26 -20.45
N PRO A 76 14.06 2.62 -20.37
CA PRO A 76 13.34 3.45 -19.40
C PRO A 76 11.97 3.91 -19.88
N PHE A 77 11.72 4.09 -21.19
CA PHE A 77 10.55 4.79 -21.74
C PHE A 77 9.75 3.97 -22.74
N GLY A 78 10.03 2.67 -22.88
CA GLY A 78 9.40 1.80 -23.88
C GLY A 78 7.89 1.59 -23.68
N LEU A 79 7.34 1.92 -22.51
CA LEU A 79 5.91 1.88 -22.23
C LEU A 79 5.23 3.25 -22.27
N PHE A 80 5.93 4.30 -22.65
CA PHE A 80 5.30 5.61 -22.79
C PHE A 80 4.41 5.65 -24.04
N ALA A 81 3.17 6.10 -23.82
CA ALA A 81 2.15 6.26 -24.88
C ALA A 81 2.10 7.69 -25.45
N VAL A 82 3.08 8.51 -25.08
CA VAL A 82 3.28 9.88 -25.57
C VAL A 82 4.77 10.10 -25.87
N PRO A 83 5.13 11.03 -26.75
CA PRO A 83 6.52 11.46 -26.91
C PRO A 83 7.11 12.00 -25.61
N VAL A 84 8.43 11.83 -25.42
CA VAL A 84 9.12 12.22 -24.17
C VAL A 84 9.00 13.71 -23.86
N ASP A 85 8.93 14.57 -24.86
CA ASP A 85 8.73 16.03 -24.75
C ASP A 85 7.37 16.43 -24.16
N LYS A 86 6.40 15.50 -24.08
CA LYS A 86 5.12 15.68 -23.40
C LYS A 86 5.14 15.25 -21.95
N VAL A 87 6.22 14.58 -21.51
CA VAL A 87 6.39 14.10 -20.14
C VAL A 87 7.04 15.19 -19.30
N VAL A 88 6.33 15.72 -18.32
CA VAL A 88 6.80 16.82 -17.45
C VAL A 88 7.46 16.31 -16.16
N ARG A 89 7.27 15.01 -15.83
CA ARG A 89 7.82 14.39 -14.63
C ARG A 89 8.01 12.89 -14.80
N VAL A 90 9.06 12.40 -14.15
CA VAL A 90 9.38 10.97 -14.04
C VAL A 90 9.55 10.63 -12.56
N HIS A 91 8.95 9.53 -12.15
CA HIS A 91 9.21 8.86 -10.89
C HIS A 91 9.76 7.45 -11.14
N ALA A 92 10.35 6.85 -10.11
CA ALA A 92 10.84 5.48 -10.20
C ALA A 92 10.66 4.77 -8.85
N SER A 93 10.31 3.47 -8.90
CA SER A 93 10.32 2.65 -7.71
C SER A 93 11.77 2.32 -7.31
N SER A 94 12.03 2.21 -6.01
CA SER A 94 13.30 1.74 -5.48
C SER A 94 13.44 0.24 -5.78
N GLY A 95 13.96 -0.11 -6.95
CA GLY A 95 14.21 -1.51 -7.30
C GLY A 95 15.28 -2.12 -6.40
N THR A 96 14.92 -2.95 -5.45
CA THR A 96 15.85 -3.70 -4.59
C THR A 96 16.64 -4.78 -5.37
N THR A 97 16.20 -5.14 -6.57
CA THR A 97 16.71 -6.27 -7.35
C THR A 97 16.90 -5.95 -8.84
N GLY A 98 17.54 -4.82 -9.19
CA GLY A 98 17.82 -4.52 -10.60
C GLY A 98 17.43 -3.10 -11.04
N LYS A 99 17.14 -2.92 -12.35
CA LYS A 99 16.72 -1.62 -12.90
C LYS A 99 15.40 -1.17 -12.25
N PRO A 100 15.27 0.12 -11.83
CA PRO A 100 14.03 0.65 -11.28
C PRO A 100 12.90 0.62 -12.31
N THR A 101 11.65 0.56 -11.88
CA THR A 101 10.49 0.80 -12.75
C THR A 101 10.30 2.31 -12.89
N VAL A 102 10.39 2.80 -14.12
CA VAL A 102 10.23 4.23 -14.43
C VAL A 102 8.79 4.49 -14.82
N VAL A 103 8.21 5.55 -14.26
CA VAL A 103 6.85 5.99 -14.56
C VAL A 103 6.84 7.46 -14.98
N GLY A 104 6.16 7.77 -16.09
CA GLY A 104 6.06 9.12 -16.63
C GLY A 104 4.71 9.76 -16.34
N TYR A 105 4.69 11.08 -16.33
CA TYR A 105 3.49 11.90 -16.14
C TYR A 105 3.48 13.08 -17.11
N THR A 106 2.36 13.29 -17.82
CA THR A 106 2.07 14.53 -18.51
C THR A 106 1.60 15.60 -17.52
N ALA A 107 1.48 16.86 -17.95
CA ALA A 107 0.87 17.91 -17.13
C ALA A 107 -0.56 17.52 -16.70
N ARG A 108 -1.34 16.91 -17.60
CA ARG A 108 -2.69 16.44 -17.30
C ARG A 108 -2.71 15.26 -16.32
N ASP A 109 -1.72 14.36 -16.39
CA ASP A 109 -1.58 13.29 -15.39
C ASP A 109 -1.35 13.89 -13.99
N ILE A 110 -0.55 14.95 -13.88
CA ILE A 110 -0.31 15.64 -12.60
C ILE A 110 -1.59 16.30 -12.08
N GLU A 111 -2.37 16.96 -12.95
CA GLU A 111 -3.66 17.55 -12.57
C GLU A 111 -4.65 16.49 -12.08
N THR A 112 -4.79 15.39 -12.84
CA THR A 112 -5.63 14.25 -12.46
C THR A 112 -5.21 13.66 -11.11
N TRP A 113 -3.91 13.46 -10.92
CA TRP A 113 -3.38 12.93 -9.67
C TRP A 113 -3.64 13.87 -8.49
N SER A 114 -3.47 15.17 -8.70
CA SER A 114 -3.77 16.17 -7.69
C SER A 114 -5.25 16.14 -7.27
N ASP A 115 -6.17 15.95 -8.22
CA ASP A 115 -7.60 15.82 -7.94
C ASP A 115 -7.93 14.50 -7.21
N LEU A 116 -7.29 13.39 -7.54
CA LEU A 116 -7.44 12.11 -6.83
C LEU A 116 -7.01 12.24 -5.37
N MET A 117 -5.85 12.83 -5.12
CA MET A 117 -5.37 13.07 -3.76
C MET A 117 -6.26 14.04 -2.99
N ALA A 118 -6.81 15.07 -3.65
CA ALA A 118 -7.78 15.96 -3.03
C ALA A 118 -9.08 15.23 -2.64
N ARG A 119 -9.55 14.26 -3.47
CA ARG A 119 -10.69 13.38 -3.10
C ARG A 119 -10.37 12.58 -1.83
N ASP A 120 -9.19 11.97 -1.75
CA ASP A 120 -8.72 11.19 -0.61
C ASP A 120 -8.79 12.02 0.68
N PHE A 121 -8.17 13.20 0.66
CA PHE A 121 -8.08 14.05 1.85
C PHE A 121 -9.43 14.63 2.26
N VAL A 122 -10.24 15.09 1.31
CA VAL A 122 -11.60 15.58 1.59
C VAL A 122 -12.46 14.45 2.15
N MET A 123 -12.29 13.22 1.66
CA MET A 123 -12.98 12.03 2.15
C MET A 123 -12.60 11.68 3.59
N ALA A 124 -11.32 11.85 3.97
CA ALA A 124 -10.83 11.73 5.34
C ALA A 124 -11.30 12.86 6.27
N GLY A 125 -11.89 13.93 5.73
CA GLY A 125 -12.34 15.09 6.50
C GLY A 125 -11.30 16.19 6.65
N VAL A 126 -10.25 16.19 5.81
CA VAL A 126 -9.31 17.32 5.67
C VAL A 126 -10.03 18.48 4.98
N ARG A 127 -9.71 19.71 5.33
CA ARG A 127 -10.38 20.93 4.84
C ARG A 127 -9.37 22.03 4.54
N LYS A 128 -9.84 22.99 3.75
CA LYS A 128 -9.15 24.27 3.60
C LYS A 128 -8.87 24.90 4.98
N GLY A 129 -7.63 25.28 5.22
CA GLY A 129 -7.18 25.83 6.50
C GLY A 129 -6.51 24.79 7.42
N ASP A 130 -6.53 23.51 7.08
CA ASP A 130 -5.66 22.53 7.75
C ASP A 130 -4.19 22.76 7.41
N ILE A 131 -3.33 22.45 8.37
CA ILE A 131 -1.89 22.44 8.21
C ILE A 131 -1.45 20.99 8.13
N PHE A 132 -1.01 20.59 6.96
CA PHE A 132 -0.79 19.20 6.59
C PHE A 132 0.71 18.90 6.47
N GLN A 133 1.26 18.17 7.45
CA GLN A 133 2.66 17.75 7.43
C GLN A 133 2.82 16.46 6.63
N ASN A 134 3.64 16.54 5.59
CA ASN A 134 3.98 15.41 4.74
C ASN A 134 5.38 14.88 5.09
N ALA A 135 5.44 13.83 5.92
CA ALA A 135 6.66 13.26 6.48
C ALA A 135 7.11 12.00 5.73
N VAL A 136 7.11 12.07 4.39
CA VAL A 136 7.61 11.02 3.48
C VAL A 136 8.67 11.56 2.53
N ASN A 137 9.41 10.67 1.87
CA ASN A 137 10.47 11.06 0.96
C ASN A 137 9.94 11.78 -0.30
N TYR A 138 10.58 12.88 -0.68
CA TYR A 138 10.28 13.70 -1.86
C TYR A 138 11.13 13.36 -3.11
N GLY A 139 11.97 12.35 -3.07
CA GLY A 139 12.82 11.93 -4.20
C GLY A 139 12.03 11.24 -5.32
N PHE A 140 12.57 10.16 -5.87
CA PHE A 140 11.89 9.39 -6.93
C PHE A 140 10.59 8.72 -6.47
N PHE A 141 10.39 8.59 -5.19
CA PHE A 141 9.17 8.03 -4.60
C PHE A 141 7.96 8.92 -4.87
N THR A 142 6.85 8.33 -5.29
CA THR A 142 5.64 9.07 -5.69
C THR A 142 4.89 9.70 -4.53
N GLY A 143 4.99 9.12 -3.32
CA GLY A 143 4.22 9.57 -2.14
C GLY A 143 4.46 11.02 -1.76
N GLY A 144 5.71 11.50 -1.82
CA GLY A 144 6.04 12.88 -1.45
C GLY A 144 5.30 13.92 -2.28
N LEU A 145 5.55 13.92 -3.59
CA LEU A 145 4.99 14.92 -4.49
C LEU A 145 3.50 14.72 -4.76
N GLY A 146 3.02 13.46 -4.85
CA GLY A 146 1.60 13.21 -5.07
C GLY A 146 0.73 13.77 -3.96
N VAL A 147 1.08 13.47 -2.72
CA VAL A 147 0.41 14.02 -1.52
C VAL A 147 0.51 15.54 -1.49
N HIS A 148 1.69 16.09 -1.72
CA HIS A 148 1.93 17.54 -1.72
C HIS A 148 0.98 18.29 -2.67
N TYR A 149 0.91 17.86 -3.93
CA TYR A 149 0.03 18.53 -4.90
C TYR A 149 -1.46 18.37 -4.57
N GLY A 150 -1.86 17.25 -3.97
CA GLY A 150 -3.24 17.09 -3.48
C GLY A 150 -3.59 18.05 -2.35
N ILE A 151 -2.65 18.28 -1.42
CA ILE A 151 -2.81 19.25 -0.32
C ILE A 151 -3.01 20.66 -0.88
N GLU A 152 -2.13 21.09 -1.78
CA GLU A 152 -2.23 22.42 -2.43
C GLU A 152 -3.50 22.54 -3.25
N ARG A 153 -3.89 21.47 -4.00
CA ARG A 153 -5.09 21.43 -4.83
C ARG A 153 -6.37 21.69 -4.04
N MET A 154 -6.47 21.15 -2.83
CA MET A 154 -7.63 21.37 -1.97
C MET A 154 -7.56 22.68 -1.17
N GLY A 155 -6.44 23.39 -1.21
CA GLY A 155 -6.24 24.68 -0.54
C GLY A 155 -5.87 24.57 0.94
N ALA A 156 -5.32 23.43 1.38
CA ALA A 156 -4.69 23.29 2.68
C ALA A 156 -3.21 23.74 2.63
N MET A 157 -2.60 23.98 3.78
CA MET A 157 -1.18 24.35 3.87
C MET A 157 -0.30 23.10 3.88
N ALA A 158 0.55 22.94 2.87
CA ALA A 158 1.51 21.85 2.81
C ALA A 158 2.78 22.20 3.62
N VAL A 159 3.18 21.27 4.54
CA VAL A 159 4.44 21.30 5.26
C VAL A 159 5.29 20.13 4.76
N PRO A 160 6.22 20.35 3.80
CA PRO A 160 7.00 19.28 3.19
C PRO A 160 8.21 18.91 4.05
N SER A 161 7.97 18.33 5.23
CA SER A 161 9.01 18.03 6.20
C SER A 161 9.96 16.92 5.77
N GLY A 162 9.51 16.05 4.83
CA GLY A 162 10.31 14.92 4.38
C GLY A 162 10.46 13.84 5.46
N VAL A 163 11.44 12.94 5.27
CA VAL A 163 11.73 11.85 6.21
C VAL A 163 12.86 12.18 7.18
N GLY A 164 12.90 11.48 8.31
CA GLY A 164 14.01 11.51 9.28
C GLY A 164 13.87 12.59 10.34
N ASN A 165 14.81 12.61 11.27
CA ASN A 165 14.90 13.49 12.43
C ASN A 165 13.56 13.65 13.20
N THR A 166 13.19 12.60 13.92
CA THR A 166 11.90 12.49 14.62
C THR A 166 11.64 13.64 15.59
N SER A 167 12.66 14.11 16.33
CA SER A 167 12.53 15.28 17.20
C SER A 167 12.14 16.52 16.42
N ARG A 168 12.77 16.74 15.27
CA ARG A 168 12.47 17.87 14.38
C ARG A 168 11.05 17.78 13.81
N GLN A 169 10.56 16.58 13.49
CA GLN A 169 9.17 16.39 13.05
C GLN A 169 8.18 16.84 14.11
N LEU A 170 8.41 16.48 15.38
CA LEU A 170 7.57 16.90 16.51
C LEU A 170 7.65 18.40 16.77
N GLU A 171 8.83 19.00 16.69
CA GLU A 171 9.00 20.46 16.79
C GLU A 171 8.17 21.20 15.73
N ILE A 172 8.25 20.77 14.46
CA ILE A 172 7.46 21.33 13.36
C ILE A 172 5.97 21.22 13.64
N MET A 173 5.51 20.06 14.14
CA MET A 173 4.10 19.85 14.48
C MET A 173 3.61 20.86 15.55
N MET A 174 4.41 21.10 16.55
CA MET A 174 4.08 22.05 17.63
C MET A 174 4.14 23.51 17.15
N ASP A 175 5.24 23.88 16.50
CA ASP A 175 5.50 25.27 16.08
C ASP A 175 4.49 25.76 15.04
N PHE A 176 4.14 24.89 14.08
CA PHE A 176 3.21 25.26 13.01
C PHE A 176 1.76 24.92 13.35
N GLY A 177 1.53 24.17 14.44
CA GLY A 177 0.19 23.73 14.82
C GLY A 177 -0.41 22.78 13.78
N VAL A 178 0.37 21.79 13.34
CA VAL A 178 -0.03 20.80 12.34
C VAL A 178 -1.29 20.07 12.78
N THR A 179 -2.26 19.97 11.88
CA THR A 179 -3.56 19.32 12.13
C THR A 179 -3.71 17.97 11.41
N VAL A 180 -2.93 17.73 10.37
CA VAL A 180 -2.94 16.48 9.59
C VAL A 180 -1.52 15.97 9.40
N LEU A 181 -1.31 14.68 9.64
CA LEU A 181 -0.03 14.00 9.43
C LEU A 181 -0.16 12.95 8.31
N HIS A 182 0.80 12.94 7.38
CA HIS A 182 0.98 11.85 6.44
C HIS A 182 2.37 11.23 6.57
N CYS A 183 2.42 9.92 6.78
CA CYS A 183 3.63 9.11 6.80
C CYS A 183 3.27 7.62 6.66
N THR A 184 4.25 6.72 6.83
CA THR A 184 3.96 5.28 6.97
C THR A 184 3.38 4.99 8.37
N PRO A 185 2.51 3.96 8.52
CA PRO A 185 1.96 3.58 9.83
C PRO A 185 3.05 3.29 10.88
N SER A 186 4.09 2.54 10.50
CA SER A 186 5.20 2.23 11.41
C SER A 186 5.95 3.48 11.89
N TYR A 187 6.11 4.48 11.02
CA TYR A 187 6.72 5.74 11.42
C TYR A 187 5.79 6.59 12.30
N ALA A 188 4.47 6.53 12.07
CA ALA A 188 3.49 7.19 12.92
C ALA A 188 3.50 6.63 14.34
N LEU A 189 3.60 5.30 14.52
CA LEU A 189 3.77 4.65 15.82
C LEU A 189 5.05 5.13 16.52
N TYR A 190 6.17 5.18 15.79
CA TYR A 190 7.43 5.68 16.34
C TYR A 190 7.36 7.16 16.75
N LEU A 191 6.66 8.00 15.98
CA LEU A 191 6.39 9.39 16.35
C LEU A 191 5.54 9.48 17.62
N ALA A 192 4.50 8.63 17.74
CA ALA A 192 3.63 8.57 18.91
C ALA A 192 4.41 8.16 20.18
N GLU A 193 5.23 7.12 20.11
CA GLU A 193 6.11 6.70 21.20
C GLU A 193 7.06 7.82 21.61
N THR A 194 7.68 8.49 20.62
CA THR A 194 8.62 9.60 20.89
C THR A 194 7.91 10.80 21.49
N ALA A 195 6.70 11.14 21.03
CA ALA A 195 5.90 12.23 21.58
C ALA A 195 5.50 11.96 23.04
N LYS A 196 5.11 10.72 23.35
CA LYS A 196 4.79 10.26 24.70
C LYS A 196 6.02 10.34 25.61
N ALA A 197 7.16 9.82 25.17
CA ALA A 197 8.42 9.85 25.94
C ALA A 197 8.89 11.27 26.25
N ASN A 198 8.66 12.21 25.33
CA ASN A 198 9.02 13.63 25.51
C ASN A 198 7.93 14.45 26.24
N GLY A 199 6.78 13.86 26.60
CA GLY A 199 5.67 14.55 27.25
C GLY A 199 5.07 15.70 26.44
N VAL A 200 5.01 15.55 25.10
CA VAL A 200 4.53 16.63 24.20
C VAL A 200 3.21 16.32 23.50
N VAL A 201 2.59 15.16 23.76
CA VAL A 201 1.33 14.75 23.08
C VAL A 201 0.26 15.83 23.22
N ASP A 202 0.05 16.39 24.41
CA ASP A 202 -0.97 17.42 24.68
C ASP A 202 -0.69 18.76 23.98
N LYS A 203 0.52 18.95 23.43
CA LYS A 203 0.91 20.15 22.66
C LYS A 203 0.61 20.01 21.17
N LEU A 204 0.38 18.78 20.69
CA LEU A 204 0.06 18.50 19.29
C LEU A 204 -1.40 18.90 19.00
N LYS A 205 -1.63 19.48 17.83
CA LYS A 205 -2.98 19.84 17.35
C LYS A 205 -3.48 18.86 16.27
N LEU A 206 -2.87 17.70 16.20
CA LEU A 206 -3.24 16.66 15.25
C LEU A 206 -4.71 16.25 15.45
N ARG A 207 -5.41 15.99 14.36
CA ARG A 207 -6.78 15.46 14.36
C ARG A 207 -6.98 14.34 13.33
N ILE A 208 -6.14 14.30 12.28
CA ILE A 208 -6.19 13.31 11.21
C ILE A 208 -4.79 12.77 10.95
N GLY A 209 -4.70 11.44 10.80
CA GLY A 209 -3.58 10.75 10.21
C GLY A 209 -4.00 10.11 8.87
N CYS A 210 -3.22 10.31 7.82
CA CYS A 210 -3.36 9.64 6.53
C CYS A 210 -2.13 8.75 6.36
N PHE A 211 -2.28 7.44 6.50
CA PHE A 211 -1.16 6.51 6.55
C PHE A 211 -1.25 5.51 5.40
N GLY A 212 -0.12 5.00 4.93
CA GLY A 212 -0.10 4.05 3.84
C GLY A 212 1.31 3.63 3.42
N ALA A 213 1.43 3.05 2.23
CA ALA A 213 2.64 2.49 1.66
C ALA A 213 3.13 1.17 2.30
N GLU A 214 2.52 0.72 3.39
CA GLU A 214 2.71 -0.59 4.03
C GLU A 214 1.40 -1.07 4.65
N PRO A 215 1.17 -2.39 4.76
CA PRO A 215 0.01 -2.92 5.49
C PRO A 215 0.12 -2.62 6.98
N TRP A 216 -1.03 -2.43 7.63
CA TRP A 216 -1.13 -2.23 9.08
C TRP A 216 -2.47 -2.75 9.62
N SER A 217 -2.51 -3.13 10.91
CA SER A 217 -3.66 -3.77 11.54
C SER A 217 -4.65 -2.77 12.16
N ASP A 218 -5.86 -3.26 12.51
CA ASP A 218 -6.85 -2.44 13.22
C ASP A 218 -6.38 -2.11 14.64
N GLU A 219 -5.61 -2.98 15.25
CA GLU A 219 -5.00 -2.75 16.56
C GLU A 219 -3.97 -1.64 16.48
N ALA A 220 -3.09 -1.65 15.45
CA ALA A 220 -2.13 -0.56 15.23
C ALA A 220 -2.84 0.77 14.96
N ARG A 221 -3.99 0.74 14.24
CA ARG A 221 -4.85 1.91 14.06
C ARG A 221 -5.36 2.43 15.40
N LYS A 222 -5.94 1.55 16.20
CA LYS A 222 -6.48 1.90 17.51
C LYS A 222 -5.40 2.51 18.41
N GLU A 223 -4.22 1.90 18.44
CA GLU A 223 -3.09 2.44 19.20
C GLU A 223 -2.68 3.84 18.73
N LEU A 224 -2.59 4.07 17.41
CA LEU A 224 -2.28 5.39 16.85
C LEU A 224 -3.35 6.43 17.19
N GLU A 225 -4.63 6.06 17.06
CA GLU A 225 -5.75 6.94 17.37
C GLU A 225 -5.76 7.35 18.83
N GLU A 226 -5.49 6.41 19.75
CA GLU A 226 -5.41 6.66 21.19
C GLU A 226 -4.16 7.47 21.55
N ALA A 227 -2.98 7.10 21.02
CA ALA A 227 -1.70 7.72 21.39
C ALA A 227 -1.57 9.17 20.92
N LEU A 228 -2.12 9.51 19.76
CA LEU A 228 -2.04 10.85 19.16
C LEU A 228 -3.36 11.63 19.20
N ASN A 229 -4.44 11.04 19.73
CA ASN A 229 -5.80 11.60 19.75
C ASN A 229 -6.27 12.04 18.35
N ILE A 230 -6.14 11.17 17.34
CA ILE A 230 -6.45 11.42 15.94
C ILE A 230 -7.51 10.45 15.41
N LYS A 231 -7.99 10.69 14.18
CA LYS A 231 -8.59 9.67 13.32
C LYS A 231 -7.60 9.26 12.24
N ALA A 232 -7.36 7.95 12.11
CA ALA A 232 -6.34 7.38 11.23
C ALA A 232 -6.97 6.66 10.03
N TYR A 233 -6.60 7.06 8.83
CA TYR A 233 -7.14 6.54 7.56
C TYR A 233 -6.08 5.86 6.73
N ASP A 234 -6.46 4.75 6.11
CA ASP A 234 -5.59 3.97 5.23
C ASP A 234 -5.60 4.52 3.80
N SER A 235 -4.41 4.55 3.18
CA SER A 235 -4.16 5.06 1.84
C SER A 235 -3.43 4.02 1.01
N TYR A 236 -4.02 3.67 -0.13
CA TYR A 236 -3.41 2.75 -1.08
C TYR A 236 -3.06 3.42 -2.40
N GLY A 237 -1.91 3.04 -2.92
CA GLY A 237 -1.47 3.39 -4.25
C GLY A 237 -0.12 2.76 -4.59
N LEU A 238 0.22 2.82 -5.85
CA LEU A 238 1.49 2.31 -6.37
C LEU A 238 2.01 3.23 -7.47
N SER A 239 3.33 3.34 -7.55
CA SER A 239 4.00 4.25 -8.49
C SER A 239 3.60 3.98 -9.93
N GLU A 240 3.41 2.73 -10.29
CA GLU A 240 3.08 2.27 -11.64
C GLU A 240 1.71 2.77 -12.12
N MET A 241 0.75 2.97 -11.20
CA MET A 241 -0.58 3.50 -11.55
C MET A 241 -0.59 5.03 -11.55
N MET A 242 -0.74 5.64 -10.38
CA MET A 242 -0.73 7.10 -10.26
C MET A 242 0.13 7.57 -9.08
N GLY A 243 0.64 6.64 -8.27
CA GLY A 243 1.21 6.85 -6.94
C GLY A 243 0.12 6.64 -5.89
N PRO A 244 0.16 7.28 -4.71
CA PRO A 244 -1.00 7.34 -3.82
C PRO A 244 -2.19 7.97 -4.56
N GLY A 245 -3.42 7.67 -4.12
CA GLY A 245 -4.62 8.16 -4.79
C GLY A 245 -5.30 7.13 -5.70
N VAL A 246 -5.04 5.82 -5.52
CA VAL A 246 -5.78 4.74 -6.19
C VAL A 246 -7.00 4.34 -5.38
N ALA A 247 -6.83 4.15 -4.08
CA ALA A 247 -7.91 3.88 -3.13
C ALA A 247 -7.60 4.48 -1.76
N PHE A 248 -8.65 4.85 -1.03
CA PHE A 248 -8.51 5.51 0.26
C PHE A 248 -9.73 5.25 1.16
N GLU A 249 -9.55 5.28 2.48
CA GLU A 249 -10.63 5.14 3.44
C GLU A 249 -11.41 6.44 3.64
N CYS A 250 -12.72 6.31 3.74
CA CYS A 250 -13.59 7.40 4.18
C CYS A 250 -13.70 7.44 5.72
N GLN A 251 -14.48 8.41 6.24
CA GLN A 251 -14.66 8.59 7.68
C GLN A 251 -15.32 7.40 8.39
N GLU A 252 -15.92 6.47 7.65
CA GLU A 252 -16.49 5.23 8.21
C GLU A 252 -15.43 4.17 8.55
N GLN A 253 -14.19 4.33 8.09
CA GLN A 253 -13.06 3.43 8.33
C GLN A 253 -13.37 1.95 8.03
N ASN A 254 -14.18 1.71 7.00
CA ASN A 254 -14.65 0.38 6.61
C ASN A 254 -14.34 0.10 5.14
N GLY A 255 -13.07 -0.18 4.86
CA GLY A 255 -12.54 -0.47 3.53
C GLY A 255 -12.21 0.78 2.71
N LEU A 256 -11.38 0.58 1.67
CA LEU A 256 -10.84 1.64 0.83
C LEU A 256 -11.69 1.82 -0.42
N HIS A 257 -12.27 2.99 -0.60
CA HIS A 257 -12.96 3.38 -1.84
C HIS A 257 -11.98 3.50 -2.99
N ILE A 258 -12.30 2.89 -4.13
CA ILE A 258 -11.51 2.98 -5.35
C ILE A 258 -12.08 4.08 -6.23
N TRP A 259 -11.21 4.84 -6.87
CA TRP A 259 -11.62 5.83 -7.87
C TRP A 259 -11.90 5.15 -9.22
N GLU A 260 -13.05 4.45 -9.29
CA GLU A 260 -13.43 3.61 -10.42
C GLU A 260 -13.67 4.37 -11.72
N ASP A 261 -13.81 5.67 -11.67
CA ASP A 261 -13.81 6.52 -12.86
C ASP A 261 -12.39 6.64 -13.47
N HIS A 262 -11.34 6.36 -12.72
CA HIS A 262 -9.94 6.38 -13.18
C HIS A 262 -9.29 5.00 -13.27
N PHE A 263 -9.83 4.00 -12.57
CA PHE A 263 -9.24 2.65 -12.50
C PHE A 263 -10.31 1.59 -12.67
N LEU A 264 -10.07 0.61 -13.54
CA LEU A 264 -10.78 -0.67 -13.53
C LEU A 264 -9.98 -1.67 -12.72
N ILE A 265 -10.67 -2.43 -11.89
CA ILE A 265 -10.06 -3.43 -11.04
C ILE A 265 -10.63 -4.81 -11.31
N GLU A 266 -9.77 -5.81 -11.20
CA GLU A 266 -10.08 -7.23 -11.13
C GLU A 266 -9.42 -7.79 -9.87
N ILE A 267 -10.05 -8.76 -9.21
CA ILE A 267 -9.42 -9.59 -8.20
C ILE A 267 -9.28 -10.97 -8.81
N LEU A 268 -8.06 -11.44 -9.00
CA LEU A 268 -7.79 -12.69 -9.70
C LEU A 268 -7.13 -13.72 -8.78
N ASP A 269 -7.51 -14.99 -8.96
CA ASP A 269 -6.87 -16.12 -8.31
C ASP A 269 -5.52 -16.48 -8.99
N ASN A 270 -4.85 -17.52 -8.48
CA ASN A 270 -3.58 -17.99 -9.02
C ASN A 270 -3.67 -18.56 -10.47
N ASN A 271 -4.89 -18.82 -10.96
CA ASN A 271 -5.17 -19.29 -12.33
C ASN A 271 -5.64 -18.14 -13.24
N GLU A 272 -5.49 -16.89 -12.79
CA GLU A 272 -5.96 -15.67 -13.46
C GLU A 272 -7.49 -15.64 -13.69
N GLN A 273 -8.27 -16.37 -12.83
CA GLN A 273 -9.72 -16.33 -12.86
C GLN A 273 -10.26 -15.31 -11.86
N PRO A 274 -11.37 -14.62 -12.20
CA PRO A 274 -11.99 -13.68 -11.27
C PRO A 274 -12.45 -14.36 -9.97
N CYS A 275 -12.04 -13.80 -8.84
CA CYS A 275 -12.54 -14.19 -7.53
C CYS A 275 -13.95 -13.63 -7.28
N ALA A 276 -14.77 -14.36 -6.55
CA ALA A 276 -16.04 -13.84 -6.07
C ALA A 276 -15.84 -12.70 -5.04
N PRO A 277 -16.80 -11.78 -4.88
CA PRO A 277 -16.75 -10.79 -3.82
C PRO A 277 -16.55 -11.46 -2.45
N GLY A 278 -15.67 -10.89 -1.62
CA GLY A 278 -15.27 -11.48 -0.34
C GLY A 278 -14.17 -12.53 -0.42
N GLU A 279 -13.83 -13.03 -1.61
CA GLU A 279 -12.74 -13.99 -1.79
C GLU A 279 -11.41 -13.26 -2.09
N PRO A 280 -10.33 -13.52 -1.34
CA PRO A 280 -9.03 -12.92 -1.57
C PRO A 280 -8.40 -13.36 -2.89
N GLY A 281 -7.78 -12.39 -3.59
CA GLY A 281 -7.00 -12.63 -4.79
C GLY A 281 -6.03 -11.46 -5.05
N GLU A 282 -5.24 -11.58 -6.10
CA GLU A 282 -4.34 -10.52 -6.52
C GLU A 282 -5.14 -9.36 -7.14
N LEU A 283 -4.88 -8.14 -6.69
CA LEU A 283 -5.43 -6.95 -7.31
C LEU A 283 -4.75 -6.69 -8.66
N VAL A 284 -5.56 -6.66 -9.70
CA VAL A 284 -5.13 -6.30 -11.07
C VAL A 284 -5.83 -5.01 -11.46
N VAL A 285 -5.06 -4.03 -11.94
CA VAL A 285 -5.57 -2.68 -12.21
C VAL A 285 -5.32 -2.25 -13.65
N THR A 286 -6.34 -1.70 -14.28
CA THR A 286 -6.23 -0.99 -15.57
C THR A 286 -6.43 0.50 -15.36
N SER A 287 -5.44 1.31 -15.74
CA SER A 287 -5.57 2.77 -15.70
C SER A 287 -6.41 3.27 -16.88
N LEU A 288 -7.43 4.09 -16.61
CA LEU A 288 -8.36 4.59 -17.61
C LEU A 288 -8.04 6.01 -18.11
N THR A 289 -7.24 6.75 -17.38
CA THR A 289 -7.03 8.19 -17.64
C THR A 289 -5.58 8.63 -17.67
N LYS A 290 -4.63 7.73 -17.37
CA LYS A 290 -3.20 8.06 -17.41
C LYS A 290 -2.74 8.21 -18.87
N GLU A 291 -2.11 9.34 -19.18
CA GLU A 291 -1.72 9.68 -20.55
C GLU A 291 -0.31 9.23 -20.89
N ALA A 292 0.66 9.46 -19.98
CA ALA A 292 2.06 9.22 -20.28
C ALA A 292 2.39 7.73 -20.38
N MET A 293 1.93 6.93 -19.41
CA MET A 293 2.21 5.51 -19.31
C MET A 293 0.97 4.75 -18.82
N PRO A 294 -0.03 4.56 -19.65
CA PRO A 294 -1.19 3.73 -19.29
C PRO A 294 -0.78 2.27 -19.13
N LEU A 295 -1.36 1.60 -18.14
CA LEU A 295 -1.18 0.16 -17.94
C LEU A 295 -2.52 -0.56 -18.07
N ILE A 296 -2.51 -1.66 -18.85
CA ILE A 296 -3.65 -2.56 -19.03
C ILE A 296 -3.43 -3.80 -18.20
N ARG A 297 -4.44 -4.16 -17.37
CA ARG A 297 -4.45 -5.35 -16.51
C ARG A 297 -3.11 -5.58 -15.81
N TYR A 298 -2.68 -4.58 -15.07
CA TYR A 298 -1.40 -4.62 -14.36
C TYR A 298 -1.54 -5.41 -13.06
N HIS A 299 -0.76 -6.47 -12.95
CA HIS A 299 -0.61 -7.26 -11.74
C HIS A 299 0.19 -6.48 -10.70
N THR A 300 -0.47 -6.08 -9.63
CA THR A 300 0.15 -5.26 -8.58
C THR A 300 1.02 -6.07 -7.63
N GLY A 301 0.73 -7.37 -7.51
CA GLY A 301 1.27 -8.24 -6.48
C GLY A 301 0.57 -8.09 -5.13
N ASP A 302 -0.36 -7.15 -4.98
CA ASP A 302 -1.04 -6.89 -3.71
C ASP A 302 -2.32 -7.73 -3.61
N VAL A 303 -2.57 -8.37 -2.44
CA VAL A 303 -3.69 -9.28 -2.20
C VAL A 303 -4.76 -8.59 -1.37
N THR A 304 -6.00 -8.60 -1.87
CA THR A 304 -7.19 -8.03 -1.24
C THR A 304 -8.45 -8.70 -1.79
N TYR A 305 -9.63 -8.19 -1.44
CA TYR A 305 -10.92 -8.58 -2.02
C TYR A 305 -11.88 -7.40 -2.12
N ILE A 306 -12.89 -7.52 -2.99
CA ILE A 306 -13.97 -6.53 -3.11
C ILE A 306 -14.97 -6.74 -1.99
N MET A 307 -15.34 -5.66 -1.30
CA MET A 307 -16.41 -5.66 -0.30
C MET A 307 -17.74 -5.32 -0.98
N GLU A 308 -18.76 -6.14 -0.76
CA GLU A 308 -20.10 -5.93 -1.37
C GLU A 308 -20.93 -4.83 -0.71
N GLU A 309 -20.66 -4.55 0.55
CA GLU A 309 -21.49 -3.63 1.35
C GLU A 309 -21.38 -2.19 0.86
N LYS A 310 -22.51 -1.55 0.68
CA LYS A 310 -22.57 -0.11 0.40
C LYS A 310 -22.03 0.67 1.60
N CYS A 311 -21.33 1.75 1.33
CA CYS A 311 -20.81 2.61 2.37
C CYS A 311 -21.84 3.66 2.78
N SER A 312 -22.01 3.87 4.10
CA SER A 312 -22.84 4.94 4.67
C SER A 312 -22.37 6.36 4.34
N CYS A 313 -21.10 6.49 3.87
CA CYS A 313 -20.58 7.78 3.38
C CYS A 313 -21.28 8.29 2.11
N GLY A 314 -22.13 7.48 1.46
CA GLY A 314 -22.89 7.83 0.26
C GLY A 314 -22.14 7.70 -1.07
N ARG A 315 -20.83 7.45 -1.07
CA ARG A 315 -20.07 7.18 -2.30
C ARG A 315 -20.52 5.87 -2.93
N THR A 316 -20.58 5.87 -4.25
CA THR A 316 -21.08 4.73 -5.04
C THR A 316 -19.97 3.81 -5.52
N SER A 317 -18.71 4.22 -5.38
CA SER A 317 -17.56 3.40 -5.75
C SER A 317 -17.44 2.16 -4.84
N ARG A 318 -17.00 1.04 -5.44
CA ARG A 318 -16.68 -0.18 -4.71
C ARG A 318 -15.58 0.07 -3.68
N LYS A 319 -15.54 -0.79 -2.67
CA LYS A 319 -14.50 -0.77 -1.66
C LYS A 319 -13.64 -2.02 -1.76
N LEU A 320 -12.35 -1.85 -1.52
CA LEU A 320 -11.44 -2.95 -1.23
C LEU A 320 -11.36 -3.15 0.28
N HIS A 321 -11.27 -4.40 0.69
CA HIS A 321 -10.79 -4.72 2.03
C HIS A 321 -9.34 -4.22 2.19
N ARG A 322 -8.87 -4.05 3.42
CA ARG A 322 -7.46 -3.82 3.68
C ARG A 322 -6.59 -4.87 3.00
N PHE A 323 -5.40 -4.47 2.59
CA PHE A 323 -4.48 -5.38 1.93
C PHE A 323 -3.96 -6.43 2.91
N LEU A 324 -4.12 -7.69 2.55
CA LEU A 324 -3.69 -8.83 3.34
C LEU A 324 -2.18 -9.06 3.26
N GLY A 325 -1.53 -8.47 2.25
CA GLY A 325 -0.10 -8.59 1.99
C GLY A 325 0.19 -8.57 0.49
N ARG A 326 1.40 -8.96 0.15
CA ARG A 326 1.81 -9.10 -1.25
C ARG A 326 1.90 -10.58 -1.62
N ALA A 327 1.51 -10.90 -2.84
CA ALA A 327 1.65 -12.26 -3.38
C ALA A 327 3.13 -12.70 -3.46
N ASP A 328 4.06 -11.73 -3.69
CA ASP A 328 5.51 -11.97 -3.70
C ASP A 328 6.17 -11.93 -2.30
N ASP A 329 5.50 -11.38 -1.29
CA ASP A 329 5.91 -11.45 0.13
C ASP A 329 5.23 -12.61 0.87
N MET A 330 4.31 -13.31 0.21
CA MET A 330 3.65 -14.49 0.75
C MET A 330 4.69 -15.59 0.97
N LEU A 331 4.78 -16.02 2.20
CA LEU A 331 5.67 -17.11 2.60
C LEU A 331 4.95 -18.44 2.39
N ILE A 332 5.49 -19.29 1.55
CA ILE A 332 5.03 -20.69 1.49
C ILE A 332 5.87 -21.47 2.48
N VAL A 333 5.26 -21.89 3.58
CA VAL A 333 5.93 -22.66 4.64
C VAL A 333 5.22 -23.97 4.83
N ARG A 334 5.91 -25.07 4.53
CA ARG A 334 5.34 -26.45 4.58
C ARG A 334 4.05 -26.60 3.76
N GLY A 335 3.97 -25.90 2.60
CA GLY A 335 2.79 -25.93 1.73
C GLY A 335 1.62 -25.05 2.19
N ILE A 336 1.80 -24.24 3.23
CA ILE A 336 0.79 -23.31 3.74
C ILE A 336 1.22 -21.88 3.38
N ASN A 337 0.27 -21.11 2.85
CA ASN A 337 0.46 -19.70 2.56
C ASN A 337 0.36 -18.88 3.85
N VAL A 338 1.42 -18.15 4.19
CA VAL A 338 1.53 -17.31 5.38
C VAL A 338 1.81 -15.88 4.94
N PHE A 339 0.96 -14.95 5.33
CA PHE A 339 1.19 -13.53 5.10
C PHE A 339 1.77 -12.87 6.37
N PRO A 340 2.80 -12.02 6.23
CA PRO A 340 3.37 -11.29 7.38
C PRO A 340 2.34 -10.44 8.16
N SER A 341 1.30 -9.94 7.48
CA SER A 341 0.18 -9.24 8.10
C SER A 341 -0.61 -10.10 9.09
N GLN A 342 -0.84 -11.39 8.77
CA GLN A 342 -1.50 -12.31 9.69
C GLN A 342 -0.68 -12.53 10.98
N ILE A 343 0.65 -12.52 10.85
CA ILE A 343 1.56 -12.59 12.01
C ILE A 343 1.41 -11.31 12.84
N GLU A 344 1.41 -10.15 12.19
CA GLU A 344 1.24 -8.84 12.83
C GLU A 344 -0.07 -8.77 13.62
N ASP A 345 -1.19 -9.13 13.00
CA ASP A 345 -2.52 -9.11 13.65
C ASP A 345 -2.54 -9.94 14.95
N VAL A 346 -1.88 -11.11 14.94
CA VAL A 346 -1.74 -11.93 16.16
C VAL A 346 -0.86 -11.27 17.19
N LEU A 347 0.31 -10.75 16.80
CA LEU A 347 1.27 -10.16 17.73
C LEU A 347 0.70 -8.95 18.45
N VAL A 348 0.06 -8.04 17.71
CA VAL A 348 -0.55 -6.83 18.27
C VAL A 348 -1.74 -7.14 19.19
N SER A 349 -2.41 -8.30 18.99
CA SER A 349 -3.49 -8.77 19.88
C SER A 349 -3.00 -9.23 21.28
N ILE A 350 -1.70 -9.26 21.51
CA ILE A 350 -1.09 -9.70 22.78
C ILE A 350 -0.59 -8.46 23.51
N PRO A 351 -1.18 -8.09 24.67
CA PRO A 351 -0.91 -6.81 25.34
C PRO A 351 0.56 -6.57 25.69
N GLU A 352 1.31 -7.64 25.98
CA GLU A 352 2.71 -7.60 26.39
C GLU A 352 3.69 -7.39 25.22
N ILE A 353 3.27 -7.64 23.97
CA ILE A 353 4.12 -7.53 22.79
C ILE A 353 4.12 -6.09 22.27
N GLY A 354 5.30 -5.59 21.90
CA GLY A 354 5.48 -4.30 21.26
C GLY A 354 5.24 -4.36 19.74
N ASN A 355 5.30 -3.19 19.08
CA ASN A 355 4.97 -3.04 17.65
C ASN A 355 6.09 -3.46 16.69
N TYR A 356 7.24 -3.86 17.25
CA TYR A 356 8.40 -4.19 16.44
C TYR A 356 8.64 -5.68 16.43
N PHE A 357 8.57 -6.27 15.24
CA PHE A 357 8.82 -7.68 15.03
C PHE A 357 9.54 -7.92 13.69
N GLN A 358 10.19 -9.06 13.58
CA GLN A 358 10.82 -9.53 12.35
C GLN A 358 10.56 -11.02 12.19
N VAL A 359 10.06 -11.41 11.00
CA VAL A 359 9.83 -12.80 10.61
C VAL A 359 11.08 -13.30 9.93
N VAL A 360 11.66 -14.38 10.43
CA VAL A 360 12.81 -15.07 9.82
C VAL A 360 12.34 -16.43 9.33
N VAL A 361 12.50 -16.67 8.02
CA VAL A 361 12.23 -17.98 7.42
C VAL A 361 13.55 -18.65 7.11
N ASP A 362 13.73 -19.84 7.62
CA ASP A 362 14.94 -20.63 7.47
C ASP A 362 14.62 -22.05 7.04
N ARG A 363 15.63 -22.74 6.46
CA ARG A 363 15.56 -24.15 6.11
C ARG A 363 16.78 -24.85 6.68
N LYS A 364 16.62 -25.58 7.77
CA LYS A 364 17.73 -26.37 8.33
C LYS A 364 18.18 -27.48 7.36
N LYS A 365 19.46 -27.81 7.40
CA LYS A 365 20.04 -28.92 6.61
C LYS A 365 19.18 -30.17 6.82
N HIS A 366 18.56 -30.68 5.75
CA HIS A 366 17.64 -31.84 5.69
C HIS A 366 16.23 -31.61 6.27
N GLY A 367 15.80 -30.36 6.50
CA GLY A 367 14.55 -30.07 7.21
C GLY A 367 13.48 -29.36 6.41
N LEU A 368 12.32 -29.33 7.02
CA LEU A 368 11.18 -28.51 6.62
C LEU A 368 11.48 -27.05 6.91
N ASP A 369 10.84 -26.14 6.14
CA ASP A 369 10.91 -24.71 6.41
C ASP A 369 10.45 -24.40 7.84
N GLU A 370 11.18 -23.55 8.55
CA GLU A 370 10.88 -23.07 9.89
C GLU A 370 10.65 -21.55 9.87
N ILE A 371 9.64 -21.11 10.62
CA ILE A 371 9.41 -19.69 10.90
C ILE A 371 9.85 -19.42 12.32
N SER A 372 10.76 -18.46 12.51
CA SER A 372 11.00 -17.81 13.78
C SER A 372 10.58 -16.34 13.70
N ILE A 373 9.99 -15.85 14.78
CA ILE A 373 9.50 -14.48 14.86
C ILE A 373 10.16 -13.81 16.05
N GLN A 374 11.00 -12.84 15.76
CA GLN A 374 11.62 -11.99 16.76
C GLN A 374 10.64 -10.88 17.11
N VAL A 375 10.39 -10.68 18.40
CA VAL A 375 9.46 -9.67 18.89
C VAL A 375 10.05 -8.93 20.09
N GLU A 376 9.83 -7.63 20.14
CA GLU A 376 10.15 -6.80 21.31
C GLU A 376 8.97 -6.76 22.26
N LEU A 377 9.23 -6.80 23.56
CA LEU A 377 8.23 -6.60 24.60
C LEU A 377 8.02 -5.11 24.88
N LYS A 378 6.82 -4.74 25.37
CA LYS A 378 6.57 -3.43 25.97
C LYS A 378 7.30 -3.32 27.31
N ASP A 379 7.76 -2.11 27.66
CA ASP A 379 8.51 -1.90 28.92
C ASP A 379 7.73 -2.35 30.17
N GLU A 380 6.42 -2.14 30.14
CA GLU A 380 5.49 -2.48 31.23
C GLU A 380 5.30 -4.01 31.40
N ALA A 381 5.64 -4.78 30.37
CA ALA A 381 5.49 -6.24 30.35
C ALA A 381 6.76 -6.98 30.81
N PHE A 382 7.85 -6.27 31.02
CA PHE A 382 9.12 -6.87 31.43
C PHE A 382 9.23 -6.89 32.97
N THR A 383 8.75 -7.98 33.58
CA THR A 383 8.79 -8.19 35.05
C THR A 383 10.15 -8.68 35.56
N GLY A 384 11.05 -9.09 34.66
CA GLY A 384 12.33 -9.72 34.99
C GLY A 384 12.22 -11.21 35.33
N GLU A 385 11.02 -11.80 35.41
CA GLU A 385 10.82 -13.19 35.75
C GLU A 385 10.81 -14.10 34.48
N LEU A 386 11.64 -15.16 34.49
CA LEU A 386 11.71 -16.13 33.38
C LEU A 386 10.38 -16.84 33.14
N ALA A 387 9.55 -17.01 34.16
CA ALA A 387 8.25 -17.64 34.06
C ALA A 387 7.28 -16.82 33.20
N ASP A 388 7.30 -15.48 33.33
CA ASP A 388 6.46 -14.58 32.52
C ASP A 388 6.89 -14.59 31.07
N LEU A 389 8.17 -14.58 30.78
CA LEU A 389 8.68 -14.69 29.41
C LEU A 389 8.28 -16.00 28.75
N ALA A 390 8.35 -17.10 29.49
CA ALA A 390 7.92 -18.42 29.01
C ALA A 390 6.40 -18.45 28.72
N ARG A 391 5.59 -17.82 29.60
CA ARG A 391 4.14 -17.68 29.43
C ARG A 391 3.80 -16.88 28.18
N ILE A 392 4.39 -15.69 28.01
CA ILE A 392 4.16 -14.81 26.84
C ILE A 392 4.53 -15.55 25.55
N ARG A 393 5.71 -16.19 25.53
CA ARG A 393 6.14 -17.01 24.37
C ARG A 393 5.11 -18.06 24.01
N LYS A 394 4.67 -18.84 24.98
CA LYS A 394 3.71 -19.94 24.77
C LYS A 394 2.37 -19.43 24.26
N ILE A 395 1.81 -18.38 24.85
CA ILE A 395 0.54 -17.76 24.41
C ILE A 395 0.67 -17.30 22.96
N THR A 396 1.78 -16.66 22.61
CA THR A 396 2.03 -16.17 21.25
C THR A 396 2.15 -17.31 20.25
N GLU A 397 2.92 -18.34 20.57
CA GLU A 397 3.05 -19.54 19.72
C GLU A 397 1.72 -20.25 19.49
N ASP A 398 0.89 -20.39 20.54
CA ASP A 398 -0.41 -21.04 20.46
C ASP A 398 -1.41 -20.23 19.61
N LYS A 399 -1.45 -18.90 19.78
CA LYS A 399 -2.28 -18.02 18.95
C LYS A 399 -1.84 -18.03 17.49
N LEU A 400 -0.55 -17.88 17.21
CA LEU A 400 -0.01 -17.95 15.87
C LEU A 400 -0.33 -19.29 15.19
N LYS A 401 -0.15 -20.39 15.90
CA LYS A 401 -0.50 -21.71 15.38
C LYS A 401 -1.97 -21.83 15.01
N SER A 402 -2.87 -21.23 15.79
CA SER A 402 -4.32 -21.26 15.51
C SER A 402 -4.71 -20.48 14.25
N VAL A 403 -4.00 -19.38 13.95
CA VAL A 403 -4.27 -18.50 12.79
C VAL A 403 -3.54 -18.99 11.55
N LEU A 404 -2.26 -19.32 11.68
CA LEU A 404 -1.39 -19.64 10.54
C LEU A 404 -1.46 -21.13 10.14
N ASN A 405 -1.98 -22.01 10.99
CA ASN A 405 -1.92 -23.47 10.84
C ASN A 405 -0.48 -24.01 10.68
N VAL A 406 0.53 -23.20 11.03
CA VAL A 406 1.95 -23.55 11.03
C VAL A 406 2.52 -23.27 12.42
N ARG A 407 3.43 -24.12 12.89
CA ARG A 407 4.19 -23.84 14.11
C ARG A 407 5.26 -22.80 13.80
N SER A 408 5.26 -21.72 14.55
CA SER A 408 6.29 -20.69 14.55
C SER A 408 6.99 -20.66 15.91
N ARG A 409 8.28 -20.35 15.92
CA ARG A 409 9.06 -20.15 17.14
C ARG A 409 9.09 -18.67 17.47
N ILE A 410 8.84 -18.30 18.70
CA ILE A 410 8.93 -16.92 19.18
C ILE A 410 10.26 -16.70 19.89
N GLU A 411 10.95 -15.64 19.47
CA GLU A 411 12.18 -15.14 20.07
C GLU A 411 11.92 -13.76 20.65
N LEU A 412 11.83 -13.68 21.97
CA LEU A 412 11.73 -12.40 22.67
C LEU A 412 13.09 -11.72 22.66
N VAL A 413 13.18 -10.53 22.09
CA VAL A 413 14.44 -9.78 21.96
C VAL A 413 14.39 -8.48 22.76
N GLU A 414 15.56 -7.94 23.06
CA GLU A 414 15.69 -6.67 23.78
C GLU A 414 15.08 -5.50 22.96
N LYS A 415 14.50 -4.54 23.65
CA LYS A 415 13.97 -3.33 23.03
C LYS A 415 15.06 -2.58 22.26
N GLY A 416 14.75 -2.20 21.02
CA GLY A 416 15.71 -1.56 20.10
C GLY A 416 16.57 -2.51 19.28
N SER A 417 16.44 -3.84 19.46
CA SER A 417 17.17 -4.83 18.66
C SER A 417 16.68 -4.92 17.22
N ILE A 418 15.39 -4.64 17.00
CA ILE A 418 14.79 -4.64 15.67
C ILE A 418 14.97 -3.24 15.04
N PRO A 419 15.55 -3.14 13.82
CA PRO A 419 15.85 -1.85 13.20
C PRO A 419 14.62 -0.96 13.02
N ARG A 420 14.73 0.32 13.43
CA ARG A 420 13.74 1.37 13.19
C ARG A 420 14.07 2.03 11.85
N THR A 421 13.10 2.06 10.93
CA THR A 421 13.29 2.69 9.63
C THR A 421 12.31 3.86 9.47
N ALA A 422 12.79 4.99 8.97
CA ALA A 422 11.95 6.13 8.62
C ALA A 422 11.18 5.94 7.27
N GLY A 423 11.16 4.72 6.75
CA GLY A 423 10.48 4.30 5.52
C GLY A 423 9.88 2.91 5.68
N LYS A 424 9.63 2.20 4.57
CA LYS A 424 9.12 0.81 4.61
C LYS A 424 10.03 -0.08 5.45
N SER A 425 9.50 -0.70 6.50
CA SER A 425 10.24 -1.67 7.29
C SER A 425 10.30 -3.03 6.57
N LYS A 426 11.46 -3.67 6.56
CA LYS A 426 11.60 -5.03 6.05
C LYS A 426 11.25 -6.03 7.15
N LYS A 427 9.95 -6.37 7.23
CA LYS A 427 9.43 -7.29 8.28
C LYS A 427 9.82 -8.75 8.08
N VAL A 428 10.29 -9.16 6.89
CA VAL A 428 10.63 -10.54 6.55
C VAL A 428 12.10 -10.66 6.13
N VAL A 429 12.78 -11.64 6.70
CA VAL A 429 14.12 -12.10 6.32
C VAL A 429 14.03 -13.56 5.88
N ASP A 430 14.09 -13.82 4.58
CA ASP A 430 14.11 -15.17 4.03
C ASP A 430 15.56 -15.64 3.85
N LEU A 431 15.98 -16.58 4.65
CA LEU A 431 17.34 -17.15 4.63
C LEU A 431 17.47 -18.39 3.73
N ARG A 432 16.37 -18.90 3.19
CA ARG A 432 16.36 -20.11 2.34
C ARG A 432 17.22 -19.95 1.09
N ASP A 433 17.24 -18.76 0.49
CA ASP A 433 18.03 -18.44 -0.71
C ASP A 433 19.53 -18.28 -0.45
N VAL A 434 19.93 -17.99 0.77
CA VAL A 434 21.34 -17.84 1.14
C VAL A 434 22.03 -19.19 1.04
N TYR A 435 21.40 -20.25 1.52
CA TYR A 435 21.95 -21.62 1.45
C TYR A 435 21.96 -22.20 0.03
N ALA A 436 20.97 -21.87 -0.80
CA ALA A 436 20.92 -22.29 -2.21
C ALA A 436 22.05 -21.68 -3.05
N LYS A 437 22.54 -20.48 -2.70
CA LYS A 437 23.71 -19.86 -3.34
C LYS A 437 25.03 -20.46 -2.89
N ASP A 438 25.15 -20.83 -1.62
CA ASP A 438 26.35 -21.47 -1.07
C ASP A 438 26.56 -22.88 -1.64
N GLU A 439 25.49 -23.66 -1.84
CA GLU A 439 25.60 -24.99 -2.45
C GLU A 439 25.99 -24.94 -3.93
N ARG A 440 25.47 -23.93 -4.68
CA ARG A 440 25.89 -23.69 -6.08
C ARG A 440 27.34 -23.20 -6.20
N ALA A 441 27.86 -22.52 -5.18
CA ALA A 441 29.25 -22.08 -5.12
C ALA A 441 30.20 -23.25 -4.78
N LYS A 442 29.76 -24.19 -3.93
CA LYS A 442 30.52 -25.38 -3.52
C LYS A 442 30.48 -26.54 -4.54
N GLY A 443 29.49 -26.58 -5.42
CA GLY A 443 29.37 -27.59 -6.49
C GLY A 443 30.08 -27.24 -7.79
N LYS A 444 30.92 -26.18 -7.83
CA LYS A 444 31.73 -25.73 -8.95
C LYS A 444 33.25 -25.81 -8.68
N SER A 445 33.66 -26.55 -7.65
CA SER A 445 35.09 -26.85 -7.39
C SER A 445 35.43 -28.29 -7.76
#